data_ff913faa92bf11f93724838fd6b3e645
#
_entry.id   ff913faa92bf11f93724838fd6b3e645
#
_cell.length_a   1.000
_cell.length_b   1.000
_cell.length_c   1.000
_cell.angle_alpha   90.00
_cell.angle_beta   90.00
_cell.angle_gamma   90.00
#
_symmetry.space_group_name_H-M   'P 1'
#
loop_
_entity.id
_entity.type
_entity.pdbx_description
1 polymer ?
#
loop_
_entity_poly.entity_id
_entity_poly.type
_entity_poly.pdbx_seq_one_letter_code
_entity_poly.pdbx_strand_id
1 'polypeptide(L)'
;MSASAIKDIQRLVECQSPTEDLAACIKVVDLAIEISANVLSLPAKKITENNRPVFWWGAENPKIVLLCHLDTVWPHNSFTPTWQIDGDNAKGPGVFDMKAGFIQALYALKDVAGAQDKVALVATTDEETGSAASKALIEKLAKGADAVLVFESAIDGKVKTGRKGTSMYQVIVTGKAAHAGLEPEKGINATTELAKLVLQIIELANPALGTTVVPTLMQSGTTTNTVPAQAKLDIDIRSFTMAELNRVDAAIKSLKSDVAKVDVVGGINRPPLEISSTKELYEKLEMVAKRIGMPEIGHASVGGASDGNLAAAVGAKVLDGLGAVGVGAHAPTESLVISTVAPRIKLTTEFIIELLK
;
A
#
# COMPACT_ATOMS: atom_id res chain seq x y z
N MET A 1 -22.07 13.16 -15.50
CA MET A 1 -20.75 12.74 -14.97
C MET A 1 -20.88 11.71 -13.83
N SER A 2 -21.63 11.98 -12.76
CA SER A 2 -21.76 11.05 -11.63
C SER A 2 -22.31 9.65 -12.01
N ALA A 3 -23.43 9.56 -12.72
CA ALA A 3 -24.04 8.29 -13.08
C ALA A 3 -23.17 7.40 -13.97
N SER A 4 -22.43 8.00 -14.92
CA SER A 4 -21.48 7.25 -15.76
C SER A 4 -20.31 6.72 -14.96
N ALA A 5 -19.73 7.52 -14.05
CA ALA A 5 -18.64 7.10 -13.20
C ALA A 5 -19.06 5.94 -12.27
N ILE A 6 -20.25 5.99 -11.68
CA ILE A 6 -20.78 4.90 -10.83
C ILE A 6 -20.97 3.61 -11.64
N LYS A 7 -21.47 3.71 -12.87
CA LYS A 7 -21.62 2.56 -13.77
C LYS A 7 -20.25 1.93 -14.11
N ASP A 8 -19.23 2.75 -14.35
CA ASP A 8 -17.90 2.25 -14.67
C ASP A 8 -17.19 1.68 -13.42
N ILE A 9 -17.43 2.24 -12.21
CA ILE A 9 -17.03 1.62 -10.95
C ILE A 9 -17.65 0.23 -10.82
N GLN A 10 -18.97 0.11 -11.02
CA GLN A 10 -19.67 -1.18 -10.99
C GLN A 10 -19.03 -2.19 -11.94
N ARG A 11 -18.77 -1.82 -13.18
CA ARG A 11 -18.14 -2.70 -14.18
C ARG A 11 -16.77 -3.21 -13.71
N LEU A 12 -15.93 -2.35 -13.14
CA LEU A 12 -14.63 -2.75 -12.60
C LEU A 12 -14.77 -3.66 -11.38
N VAL A 13 -15.72 -3.39 -10.49
CA VAL A 13 -15.97 -4.22 -9.30
C VAL A 13 -16.46 -5.61 -9.71
N GLU A 14 -17.38 -5.71 -10.66
CA GLU A 14 -17.88 -6.99 -11.19
C GLU A 14 -16.81 -7.76 -11.96
N CYS A 15 -15.79 -7.09 -12.53
CA CYS A 15 -14.58 -7.70 -13.06
C CYS A 15 -13.61 -7.99 -11.89
N GLN A 16 -13.87 -9.08 -11.17
CA GLN A 16 -13.07 -9.47 -10.02
C GLN A 16 -11.62 -9.73 -10.42
N SER A 17 -10.67 -9.24 -9.63
CA SER A 17 -9.24 -9.23 -9.94
C SER A 17 -8.37 -9.57 -8.70
N PRO A 18 -8.52 -10.78 -8.13
CA PRO A 18 -7.60 -11.20 -7.07
C PRO A 18 -6.16 -11.13 -7.56
N THR A 19 -5.24 -10.61 -6.74
CA THR A 19 -3.83 -10.44 -7.12
C THR A 19 -3.19 -11.73 -7.59
N GLU A 20 -3.54 -12.86 -6.98
CA GLU A 20 -2.98 -14.17 -7.32
C GLU A 20 -3.44 -14.71 -8.68
N ASP A 21 -4.54 -14.18 -9.25
CA ASP A 21 -5.06 -14.59 -10.56
C ASP A 21 -4.58 -13.64 -11.67
N LEU A 22 -3.47 -13.99 -12.31
CA LEU A 22 -2.90 -13.21 -13.41
C LEU A 22 -3.90 -13.01 -14.57
N ALA A 23 -4.72 -14.03 -14.87
CA ALA A 23 -5.70 -13.93 -15.96
C ALA A 23 -6.81 -12.94 -15.63
N ALA A 24 -7.24 -12.87 -14.37
CA ALA A 24 -8.20 -11.88 -13.88
C ALA A 24 -7.59 -10.47 -13.89
N CYS A 25 -6.31 -10.33 -13.51
CA CYS A 25 -5.57 -9.07 -13.59
C CYS A 25 -5.44 -8.56 -15.04
N ILE A 26 -5.22 -9.45 -16.02
CA ILE A 26 -5.22 -9.08 -17.44
C ILE A 26 -6.60 -8.56 -17.86
N LYS A 27 -7.68 -9.25 -17.48
CA LYS A 27 -9.05 -8.87 -17.83
C LYS A 27 -9.46 -7.53 -17.26
N VAL A 28 -9.11 -7.22 -16.01
CA VAL A 28 -9.47 -5.93 -15.40
C VAL A 28 -8.70 -4.78 -16.04
N VAL A 29 -7.44 -4.98 -16.44
CA VAL A 29 -6.67 -3.97 -17.18
C VAL A 29 -7.26 -3.76 -18.59
N ASP A 30 -7.67 -4.81 -19.30
CA ASP A 30 -8.32 -4.69 -20.60
C ASP A 30 -9.67 -3.94 -20.50
N LEU A 31 -10.45 -4.21 -19.46
CA LEU A 31 -11.69 -3.47 -19.18
C LEU A 31 -11.40 -2.00 -18.83
N ALA A 32 -10.37 -1.72 -18.04
CA ALA A 32 -9.97 -0.34 -17.72
C ALA A 32 -9.57 0.45 -18.97
N ILE A 33 -8.89 -0.19 -19.94
CA ILE A 33 -8.56 0.41 -21.23
C ILE A 33 -9.83 0.70 -22.04
N GLU A 34 -10.77 -0.24 -22.08
CA GLU A 34 -12.06 -0.03 -22.75
C GLU A 34 -12.84 1.14 -22.14
N ILE A 35 -12.92 1.20 -20.81
CA ILE A 35 -13.57 2.30 -20.10
C ILE A 35 -12.87 3.63 -20.43
N SER A 36 -11.54 3.65 -20.38
CA SER A 36 -10.77 4.87 -20.65
C SER A 36 -10.99 5.42 -22.05
N ALA A 37 -11.16 4.57 -23.06
CA ALA A 37 -11.44 4.98 -24.44
C ALA A 37 -12.78 5.73 -24.60
N ASN A 38 -13.74 5.53 -23.68
CA ASN A 38 -15.00 6.25 -23.67
C ASN A 38 -14.94 7.57 -22.88
N VAL A 39 -13.90 7.77 -22.07
CA VAL A 39 -13.76 8.93 -21.18
C VAL A 39 -12.70 9.90 -21.70
N LEU A 40 -11.59 9.40 -22.21
CA LEU A 40 -10.43 10.17 -22.64
C LEU A 40 -10.28 10.17 -24.16
N SER A 41 -9.69 11.24 -24.70
CA SER A 41 -9.51 11.42 -26.15
C SER A 41 -8.36 10.56 -26.73
N LEU A 42 -7.42 10.12 -25.91
CA LEU A 42 -6.31 9.26 -26.31
C LEU A 42 -6.47 7.86 -25.73
N PRO A 43 -6.09 6.82 -26.50
CA PRO A 43 -6.18 5.44 -26.01
C PRO A 43 -5.14 5.18 -24.90
N ALA A 44 -5.56 4.47 -23.87
CA ALA A 44 -4.65 3.85 -22.92
C ALA A 44 -3.98 2.62 -23.54
N LYS A 45 -2.85 2.22 -22.97
CA LYS A 45 -2.13 1.01 -23.37
C LYS A 45 -1.96 0.06 -22.18
N LYS A 46 -1.88 -1.24 -22.47
CA LYS A 46 -1.41 -2.25 -21.52
C LYS A 46 0.08 -2.42 -21.71
N ILE A 47 0.84 -2.26 -20.65
CA ILE A 47 2.26 -2.64 -20.60
C ILE A 47 2.44 -3.85 -19.67
N THR A 48 3.62 -4.44 -19.65
CA THR A 48 3.92 -5.58 -18.79
C THR A 48 5.20 -5.30 -18.00
N GLU A 49 5.09 -5.42 -16.68
CA GLU A 49 6.22 -5.32 -15.77
C GLU A 49 6.39 -6.65 -15.01
N ASN A 50 7.52 -7.33 -15.22
CA ASN A 50 7.81 -8.63 -14.60
C ASN A 50 6.61 -9.60 -14.62
N ASN A 51 6.01 -9.79 -15.82
CA ASN A 51 4.83 -10.59 -16.09
C ASN A 51 3.50 -10.08 -15.50
N ARG A 52 3.44 -8.90 -14.90
CA ARG A 52 2.20 -8.28 -14.44
C ARG A 52 1.69 -7.26 -15.44
N PRO A 53 0.39 -7.25 -15.77
CA PRO A 53 -0.21 -6.23 -16.62
C PRO A 53 -0.34 -4.92 -15.84
N VAL A 54 -0.07 -3.82 -16.52
CA VAL A 54 -0.20 -2.47 -15.98
C VAL A 54 -0.98 -1.63 -16.99
N PHE A 55 -2.00 -0.93 -16.51
CA PHE A 55 -2.68 0.11 -17.28
C PHE A 55 -1.82 1.36 -17.35
N TRP A 56 -1.70 1.94 -18.53
CA TRP A 56 -0.97 3.19 -18.77
C TRP A 56 -1.72 4.11 -19.70
N TRP A 57 -1.88 5.35 -19.29
CA TRP A 57 -2.37 6.43 -20.14
C TRP A 57 -1.51 7.67 -19.95
N GLY A 58 -1.26 8.43 -21.04
CA GLY A 58 -0.61 9.73 -21.04
C GLY A 58 0.91 9.69 -21.25
N ALA A 59 1.62 10.66 -20.67
CA ALA A 59 3.01 10.96 -20.91
C ALA A 59 3.96 9.82 -20.51
N GLU A 60 5.04 9.64 -21.27
CA GLU A 60 6.11 8.68 -20.92
C GLU A 60 7.08 9.23 -19.86
N ASN A 61 7.25 10.57 -19.83
CA ASN A 61 8.03 11.28 -18.83
C ASN A 61 7.11 12.32 -18.14
N PRO A 62 6.19 11.88 -17.27
CA PRO A 62 5.18 12.75 -16.72
C PRO A 62 5.75 13.73 -15.69
N LYS A 63 5.16 14.93 -15.64
CA LYS A 63 5.32 15.84 -14.50
C LYS A 63 4.46 15.43 -13.31
N ILE A 64 3.30 14.85 -13.57
CA ILE A 64 2.37 14.37 -12.55
C ILE A 64 2.06 12.91 -12.84
N VAL A 65 2.23 12.05 -11.83
CA VAL A 65 1.80 10.64 -11.88
C VAL A 65 0.53 10.49 -11.05
N LEU A 66 -0.52 9.95 -11.65
CA LEU A 66 -1.69 9.44 -10.96
C LEU A 66 -1.50 7.94 -10.78
N LEU A 67 -1.34 7.49 -9.55
CA LEU A 67 -0.97 6.13 -9.22
C LEU A 67 -2.15 5.39 -8.58
N CYS A 68 -2.48 4.25 -9.14
CA CYS A 68 -3.57 3.37 -8.74
C CYS A 68 -3.14 1.91 -8.79
N HIS A 69 -4.00 1.03 -8.24
CA HIS A 69 -3.96 -0.41 -8.51
C HIS A 69 -5.36 -0.93 -8.88
N LEU A 70 -5.41 -2.06 -9.59
CA LEU A 70 -6.64 -2.72 -10.05
C LEU A 70 -6.80 -4.14 -9.51
N ASP A 71 -5.78 -4.68 -8.86
CA ASP A 71 -5.87 -5.94 -8.12
C ASP A 71 -6.59 -5.75 -6.78
N THR A 72 -6.98 -6.83 -6.14
CA THR A 72 -7.65 -6.84 -4.85
C THR A 72 -7.20 -8.05 -4.02
N VAL A 73 -7.29 -7.93 -2.68
CA VAL A 73 -7.09 -9.07 -1.76
C VAL A 73 -8.18 -10.13 -1.86
N TRP A 74 -9.29 -9.83 -2.52
CA TRP A 74 -10.50 -10.65 -2.48
C TRP A 74 -10.40 -11.85 -3.42
N PRO A 75 -10.52 -13.09 -2.91
CA PRO A 75 -10.76 -14.25 -3.76
C PRO A 75 -12.04 -14.10 -4.58
N HIS A 76 -12.12 -14.81 -5.70
CA HIS A 76 -13.35 -14.84 -6.50
C HIS A 76 -14.57 -15.23 -5.64
N ASN A 77 -15.69 -14.58 -5.91
CA ASN A 77 -16.99 -14.82 -5.27
C ASN A 77 -17.04 -14.56 -3.75
N SER A 78 -16.13 -13.72 -3.24
CA SER A 78 -16.15 -13.29 -1.83
C SER A 78 -17.38 -12.45 -1.48
N PHE A 79 -18.04 -11.83 -2.46
CA PHE A 79 -19.25 -11.03 -2.30
C PHE A 79 -20.41 -11.62 -3.10
N THR A 80 -21.59 -11.70 -2.46
CA THR A 80 -22.83 -12.17 -3.11
C THR A 80 -24.00 -11.27 -2.69
N PRO A 81 -24.55 -10.44 -3.62
CA PRO A 81 -24.07 -10.19 -4.99
C PRO A 81 -22.71 -9.45 -5.00
N THR A 82 -21.98 -9.55 -6.13
CA THR A 82 -20.69 -8.87 -6.31
C THR A 82 -20.80 -7.35 -6.26
N TRP A 83 -21.94 -6.80 -6.64
CA TRP A 83 -22.28 -5.38 -6.54
C TRP A 83 -23.63 -5.19 -5.90
N GLN A 84 -23.72 -4.31 -4.92
CA GLN A 84 -24.97 -3.95 -4.25
C GLN A 84 -24.98 -2.46 -3.90
N ILE A 85 -26.11 -1.80 -4.11
CA ILE A 85 -26.35 -0.43 -3.63
C ILE A 85 -27.36 -0.49 -2.49
N ASP A 86 -27.04 0.19 -1.39
CA ASP A 86 -27.88 0.34 -0.21
C ASP A 86 -27.85 1.83 0.20
N GLY A 87 -28.90 2.57 -0.16
CA GLY A 87 -28.96 4.01 0.00
C GLY A 87 -27.83 4.72 -0.75
N ASP A 88 -26.98 5.43 -0.03
CA ASP A 88 -25.79 6.13 -0.57
C ASP A 88 -24.52 5.27 -0.57
N ASN A 89 -24.63 3.98 -0.25
CA ASN A 89 -23.47 3.09 -0.20
C ASN A 89 -23.50 2.06 -1.33
N ALA A 90 -22.36 1.92 -2.02
CA ALA A 90 -22.11 0.84 -2.96
C ALA A 90 -21.13 -0.16 -2.35
N LYS A 91 -21.45 -1.46 -2.38
CA LYS A 91 -20.64 -2.56 -1.81
C LYS A 91 -20.11 -3.46 -2.91
N GLY A 92 -18.91 -3.96 -2.74
CA GLY A 92 -18.31 -4.94 -3.63
C GLY A 92 -16.79 -5.02 -3.48
N PRO A 93 -16.15 -6.09 -4.02
CA PRO A 93 -14.72 -6.33 -3.84
C PRO A 93 -13.88 -5.26 -4.53
N GLY A 94 -13.04 -4.58 -3.76
CA GLY A 94 -12.17 -3.51 -4.26
C GLY A 94 -12.91 -2.22 -4.63
N VAL A 95 -14.18 -2.05 -4.22
CA VAL A 95 -14.93 -0.82 -4.51
C VAL A 95 -14.31 0.40 -3.83
N PHE A 96 -13.80 0.22 -2.63
CA PHE A 96 -13.14 1.22 -1.83
C PHE A 96 -11.62 1.20 -2.01
N ASP A 97 -11.06 0.01 -2.12
CA ASP A 97 -9.62 -0.25 -2.26
C ASP A 97 -9.30 -1.02 -3.56
N MET A 98 -8.98 -0.37 -4.73
CA MET A 98 -9.16 1.09 -4.90
C MET A 98 -9.80 1.39 -6.26
N LYS A 99 -10.69 0.49 -6.80
CA LYS A 99 -11.28 0.61 -8.14
C LYS A 99 -12.06 1.92 -8.34
N ALA A 100 -12.76 2.40 -7.29
CA ALA A 100 -13.42 3.69 -7.37
C ALA A 100 -12.40 4.84 -7.43
N GLY A 101 -11.25 4.74 -6.76
CA GLY A 101 -10.15 5.68 -6.86
C GLY A 101 -9.61 5.78 -8.28
N PHE A 102 -9.41 4.65 -8.96
CA PHE A 102 -9.00 4.63 -10.38
C PHE A 102 -10.00 5.36 -11.28
N ILE A 103 -11.31 5.10 -11.13
CA ILE A 103 -12.34 5.79 -11.91
C ILE A 103 -12.39 7.28 -11.60
N GLN A 104 -12.18 7.68 -10.33
CA GLN A 104 -12.09 9.09 -9.97
C GLN A 104 -10.91 9.78 -10.66
N ALA A 105 -9.73 9.15 -10.67
CA ALA A 105 -8.55 9.65 -11.38
C ALA A 105 -8.79 9.77 -12.90
N LEU A 106 -9.36 8.74 -13.50
CA LEU A 106 -9.68 8.70 -14.91
C LEU A 106 -10.65 9.82 -15.33
N TYR A 107 -11.75 9.99 -14.59
CA TYR A 107 -12.74 11.03 -14.88
C TYR A 107 -12.24 12.44 -14.61
N ALA A 108 -11.31 12.60 -13.65
CA ALA A 108 -10.69 13.89 -13.39
C ALA A 108 -9.84 14.39 -14.56
N LEU A 109 -9.22 13.51 -15.31
CA LEU A 109 -8.39 13.86 -16.48
C LEU A 109 -9.21 14.34 -17.68
N LYS A 110 -10.49 13.97 -17.77
CA LYS A 110 -11.35 14.31 -18.90
C LYS A 110 -11.39 15.80 -19.21
N ASP A 111 -11.41 16.63 -18.17
CA ASP A 111 -11.60 18.07 -18.28
C ASP A 111 -10.28 18.85 -18.09
N VAL A 112 -9.10 18.15 -18.13
CA VAL A 112 -7.78 18.77 -18.03
C VAL A 112 -7.14 18.88 -19.39
N ALA A 113 -7.12 20.10 -19.94
CA ALA A 113 -6.52 20.36 -21.24
C ALA A 113 -5.01 20.06 -21.27
N GLY A 114 -4.56 19.31 -22.27
CA GLY A 114 -3.14 18.97 -22.43
C GLY A 114 -2.60 18.00 -21.37
N ALA A 115 -3.45 17.35 -20.60
CA ALA A 115 -3.03 16.38 -19.58
C ALA A 115 -2.18 15.25 -20.17
N GLN A 116 -2.50 14.77 -21.36
CA GLN A 116 -1.83 13.67 -22.03
C GLN A 116 -0.32 13.89 -22.25
N ASP A 117 0.14 15.15 -22.29
CA ASP A 117 1.54 15.50 -22.56
C ASP A 117 2.37 15.64 -21.27
N LYS A 118 1.71 15.75 -20.12
CA LYS A 118 2.37 16.07 -18.83
C LYS A 118 1.97 15.15 -17.69
N VAL A 119 0.89 14.40 -17.84
CA VAL A 119 0.34 13.52 -16.80
C VAL A 119 0.37 12.07 -17.27
N ALA A 120 0.70 11.14 -16.39
CA ALA A 120 0.44 9.73 -16.59
C ALA A 120 -0.55 9.22 -15.56
N LEU A 121 -1.54 8.45 -16.00
CA LEU A 121 -2.36 7.59 -15.14
C LEU A 121 -1.86 6.17 -15.29
N VAL A 122 -1.39 5.60 -14.18
CA VAL A 122 -0.83 4.26 -14.12
C VAL A 122 -1.58 3.46 -13.07
N ALA A 123 -2.00 2.24 -13.43
CA ALA A 123 -2.60 1.31 -12.47
C ALA A 123 -1.92 -0.05 -12.54
N THR A 124 -1.36 -0.47 -11.42
CA THR A 124 -0.65 -1.75 -11.22
C THR A 124 -1.60 -2.89 -10.91
N THR A 125 -1.10 -4.13 -10.81
CA THR A 125 -1.89 -5.31 -10.47
C THR A 125 -1.18 -6.24 -9.48
N ASP A 126 -0.31 -5.69 -8.64
CA ASP A 126 0.42 -6.41 -7.61
C ASP A 126 0.62 -5.61 -6.31
N GLU A 127 -0.18 -4.53 -6.11
CA GLU A 127 -0.07 -3.68 -4.91
C GLU A 127 -0.36 -4.48 -3.65
N GLU A 128 -1.40 -5.28 -3.64
CA GLU A 128 -1.90 -6.02 -2.50
C GLU A 128 -0.93 -7.12 -1.99
N THR A 129 0.08 -7.44 -2.80
CA THR A 129 1.17 -8.36 -2.42
C THR A 129 2.53 -7.67 -2.31
N GLY A 130 2.55 -6.33 -2.31
CA GLY A 130 3.74 -5.53 -2.02
C GLY A 130 4.51 -5.02 -3.24
N SER A 131 3.89 -5.00 -4.42
CA SER A 131 4.38 -4.35 -5.65
C SER A 131 5.74 -4.84 -6.14
N ALA A 132 6.07 -6.12 -5.91
CA ALA A 132 7.38 -6.65 -6.25
C ALA A 132 7.69 -6.55 -7.76
N ALA A 133 6.67 -6.69 -8.60
CA ALA A 133 6.80 -6.60 -10.05
C ALA A 133 6.82 -5.15 -10.54
N SER A 134 5.96 -4.29 -10.00
CA SER A 134 5.76 -2.90 -10.45
C SER A 134 6.67 -1.87 -9.77
N LYS A 135 7.36 -2.23 -8.69
CA LYS A 135 8.23 -1.33 -7.90
C LYS A 135 9.18 -0.49 -8.78
N ALA A 136 9.93 -1.13 -9.67
CA ALA A 136 10.91 -0.44 -10.50
C ALA A 136 10.26 0.59 -11.44
N LEU A 137 9.07 0.30 -11.95
CA LEU A 137 8.29 1.23 -12.76
C LEU A 137 7.83 2.43 -11.93
N ILE A 138 7.25 2.19 -10.74
CA ILE A 138 6.79 3.24 -9.83
C ILE A 138 7.93 4.17 -9.45
N GLU A 139 9.07 3.62 -9.01
CA GLU A 139 10.25 4.39 -8.64
C GLU A 139 10.80 5.22 -9.82
N LYS A 140 10.84 4.64 -11.03
CA LYS A 140 11.28 5.34 -12.24
C LYS A 140 10.39 6.53 -12.55
N LEU A 141 9.06 6.35 -12.52
CA LEU A 141 8.09 7.41 -12.81
C LEU A 141 8.13 8.51 -11.74
N ALA A 142 8.17 8.11 -10.48
CA ALA A 142 8.18 9.01 -9.34
C ALA A 142 9.42 9.90 -9.32
N LYS A 143 10.60 9.36 -9.64
CA LYS A 143 11.88 10.09 -9.62
C LYS A 143 11.93 11.27 -10.58
N GLY A 144 11.17 11.23 -11.68
CA GLY A 144 11.12 12.30 -12.69
C GLY A 144 9.93 13.25 -12.55
N ALA A 145 9.00 12.96 -11.63
CA ALA A 145 7.76 13.69 -11.49
C ALA A 145 7.85 14.83 -10.46
N ASP A 146 7.13 15.93 -10.73
CA ASP A 146 6.95 17.05 -9.79
C ASP A 146 5.96 16.67 -8.66
N ALA A 147 5.02 15.75 -8.94
CA ALA A 147 4.04 15.23 -8.00
C ALA A 147 3.60 13.81 -8.34
N VAL A 148 3.38 12.98 -7.30
CA VAL A 148 2.73 11.67 -7.38
C VAL A 148 1.45 11.72 -6.54
N LEU A 149 0.32 11.48 -7.18
CA LEU A 149 -1.02 11.50 -6.60
C LEU A 149 -1.53 10.07 -6.52
N VAL A 150 -1.72 9.55 -5.30
CA VAL A 150 -2.11 8.16 -5.07
C VAL A 150 -3.59 8.09 -4.73
N PHE A 151 -4.34 7.30 -5.49
CA PHE A 151 -5.79 7.21 -5.39
C PHE A 151 -6.28 6.09 -4.47
N GLU A 152 -5.47 5.76 -3.49
CA GLU A 152 -5.89 4.95 -2.36
C GLU A 152 -7.12 5.53 -1.67
N SER A 153 -7.83 4.69 -0.96
CA SER A 153 -8.99 5.08 -0.16
C SER A 153 -8.68 6.23 0.81
N ALA A 154 -9.62 7.14 0.99
CA ALA A 154 -9.54 8.17 2.03
C ALA A 154 -9.78 7.58 3.42
N ILE A 155 -9.27 8.20 4.46
CA ILE A 155 -9.60 7.85 5.84
C ILE A 155 -10.57 8.88 6.43
N ASP A 156 -11.79 8.49 6.71
CA ASP A 156 -12.85 9.41 7.16
C ASP A 156 -12.99 10.66 6.26
N GLY A 157 -12.85 10.48 4.95
CA GLY A 157 -12.86 11.56 3.96
C GLY A 157 -11.55 12.36 3.85
N LYS A 158 -10.57 12.14 4.72
CA LYS A 158 -9.29 12.84 4.76
C LYS A 158 -8.26 12.18 3.84
N VAL A 159 -7.31 12.97 3.33
CA VAL A 159 -6.15 12.45 2.61
C VAL A 159 -5.10 11.87 3.58
N LYS A 160 -4.21 11.05 3.08
CA LYS A 160 -3.16 10.41 3.85
C LYS A 160 -1.84 11.16 3.64
N THR A 161 -1.34 11.82 4.69
CA THR A 161 -0.07 12.56 4.67
C THR A 161 1.05 11.83 5.37
N GLY A 162 0.81 10.63 5.86
CA GLY A 162 1.81 9.75 6.44
C GLY A 162 1.39 8.30 6.37
N ARG A 163 2.32 7.42 5.99
CA ARG A 163 2.15 5.97 6.05
C ARG A 163 3.37 5.34 6.70
N LYS A 164 3.17 4.36 7.57
CA LYS A 164 4.30 3.61 8.11
C LYS A 164 5.03 2.86 6.98
N GLY A 165 6.34 2.85 7.06
CA GLY A 165 7.18 1.90 6.38
C GLY A 165 7.18 0.58 7.15
N THR A 166 7.65 -0.48 6.48
CA THR A 166 7.66 -1.85 7.00
C THR A 166 9.03 -2.47 6.92
N SER A 167 9.36 -3.27 7.92
CA SER A 167 10.55 -4.13 7.94
C SER A 167 10.14 -5.51 8.45
N MET A 168 10.68 -6.54 7.85
CA MET A 168 10.42 -7.91 8.24
C MET A 168 11.73 -8.63 8.52
N TYR A 169 11.80 -9.35 9.62
CA TYR A 169 12.97 -10.09 10.01
C TYR A 169 12.62 -11.49 10.46
N GLN A 170 13.55 -12.42 10.23
CA GLN A 170 13.56 -13.72 10.87
C GLN A 170 14.82 -13.83 11.71
N VAL A 171 14.68 -14.04 13.01
CA VAL A 171 15.76 -14.32 13.95
C VAL A 171 15.85 -15.84 14.12
N ILE A 172 17.03 -16.41 13.85
CA ILE A 172 17.29 -17.84 13.92
C ILE A 172 18.34 -18.07 15.01
N VAL A 173 17.98 -18.87 16.02
CA VAL A 173 18.90 -19.26 17.09
C VAL A 173 19.30 -20.71 16.89
N THR A 174 20.63 -20.96 16.80
CA THR A 174 21.21 -22.29 16.70
C THR A 174 21.98 -22.60 17.99
N GLY A 175 21.44 -23.51 18.74
CA GLY A 175 22.05 -24.07 19.96
C GLY A 175 22.60 -25.46 19.74
N LYS A 176 22.45 -26.35 20.73
CA LYS A 176 22.97 -27.73 20.72
C LYS A 176 21.98 -28.68 21.39
N ALA A 177 21.59 -29.76 20.67
CA ALA A 177 20.74 -30.79 21.25
C ALA A 177 21.43 -31.58 22.35
N ALA A 178 20.66 -31.99 23.36
CA ALA A 178 21.02 -32.95 24.39
C ALA A 178 19.75 -33.63 24.94
N HIS A 179 19.90 -34.73 25.64
CA HIS A 179 18.78 -35.38 26.29
C HIS A 179 18.32 -34.55 27.51
N ALA A 180 17.06 -34.09 27.51
CA ALA A 180 16.53 -33.14 28.48
C ALA A 180 16.53 -33.66 29.92
N GLY A 181 16.46 -34.98 30.12
CA GLY A 181 16.44 -35.61 31.45
C GLY A 181 17.77 -36.27 31.90
N LEU A 182 18.73 -36.49 30.98
CA LEU A 182 19.99 -37.14 31.30
C LEU A 182 21.17 -36.18 31.38
N GLU A 183 21.31 -35.31 30.40
CA GLU A 183 22.48 -34.45 30.21
C GLU A 183 22.10 -33.06 29.69
N PRO A 184 21.12 -32.36 30.26
CA PRO A 184 20.66 -31.09 29.75
C PRO A 184 21.77 -30.01 29.74
N GLU A 185 22.75 -30.12 30.64
CA GLU A 185 23.90 -29.21 30.75
C GLU A 185 24.89 -29.32 29.58
N LYS A 186 24.85 -30.43 28.82
CA LYS A 186 25.66 -30.60 27.58
C LYS A 186 25.00 -29.93 26.35
N GLY A 187 23.74 -29.51 26.49
CA GLY A 187 22.97 -28.80 25.46
C GLY A 187 23.12 -27.29 25.56
N ILE A 188 22.70 -26.62 24.47
CA ILE A 188 22.46 -25.18 24.43
C ILE A 188 21.03 -25.01 23.97
N ASN A 189 20.15 -24.54 24.86
CA ASN A 189 18.74 -24.48 24.63
C ASN A 189 18.34 -23.27 23.77
N ALA A 190 18.08 -23.51 22.47
CA ALA A 190 17.70 -22.45 21.54
C ALA A 190 16.39 -21.75 21.92
N THR A 191 15.43 -22.45 22.54
CA THR A 191 14.16 -21.86 23.01
C THR A 191 14.43 -20.81 24.09
N THR A 192 15.25 -21.14 25.08
CA THR A 192 15.58 -20.24 26.18
C THR A 192 16.32 -19.00 25.68
N GLU A 193 17.27 -19.19 24.78
CA GLU A 193 18.01 -18.06 24.20
C GLU A 193 17.12 -17.19 23.33
N LEU A 194 16.25 -17.78 22.50
CA LEU A 194 15.28 -17.01 21.72
C LEU A 194 14.30 -16.22 22.60
N ALA A 195 13.82 -16.81 23.71
CA ALA A 195 12.94 -16.13 24.66
C ALA A 195 13.60 -14.87 25.27
N LYS A 196 14.92 -14.93 25.58
CA LYS A 196 15.67 -13.76 26.05
C LYS A 196 15.74 -12.67 24.97
N LEU A 197 15.96 -13.06 23.69
CA LEU A 197 15.99 -12.13 22.57
C LEU A 197 14.63 -11.51 22.32
N VAL A 198 13.51 -12.24 22.46
CA VAL A 198 12.15 -11.69 22.34
C VAL A 198 11.95 -10.51 23.28
N LEU A 199 12.37 -10.63 24.54
CA LEU A 199 12.25 -9.55 25.53
C LEU A 199 13.09 -8.31 25.14
N GLN A 200 14.26 -8.50 24.56
CA GLN A 200 15.07 -7.39 24.05
C GLN A 200 14.43 -6.75 22.80
N ILE A 201 13.87 -7.57 21.93
CA ILE A 201 13.26 -7.13 20.68
C ILE A 201 12.03 -6.24 20.92
N ILE A 202 11.15 -6.63 21.84
CA ILE A 202 9.93 -5.84 22.13
C ILE A 202 10.25 -4.47 22.76
N GLU A 203 11.36 -4.33 23.46
CA GLU A 203 11.84 -3.07 24.03
C GLU A 203 12.27 -2.05 22.94
N LEU A 204 12.48 -2.50 21.70
CA LEU A 204 12.81 -1.61 20.58
C LEU A 204 11.62 -0.80 20.09
N ALA A 205 10.40 -1.14 20.50
CA ALA A 205 9.21 -0.36 20.19
C ALA A 205 9.30 1.07 20.73
N ASN A 206 8.74 2.03 20.01
CA ASN A 206 8.69 3.42 20.43
C ASN A 206 7.28 3.99 20.14
N PRO A 207 6.32 3.81 21.06
CA PRO A 207 4.96 4.28 20.86
C PRO A 207 4.86 5.80 20.65
N ALA A 208 5.76 6.60 21.25
CA ALA A 208 5.76 8.05 21.10
C ALA A 208 6.07 8.48 19.65
N LEU A 209 6.85 7.70 18.91
CA LEU A 209 7.15 7.90 17.49
C LEU A 209 6.31 6.98 16.57
N GLY A 210 5.35 6.26 17.14
CA GLY A 210 4.50 5.32 16.41
C GLY A 210 5.23 4.08 15.91
N THR A 211 6.42 3.77 16.43
CA THR A 211 7.18 2.57 16.06
C THR A 211 6.63 1.34 16.76
N THR A 212 6.18 0.36 15.98
CA THR A 212 5.72 -0.94 16.47
C THR A 212 6.73 -2.02 16.14
N VAL A 213 6.93 -2.95 17.07
CA VAL A 213 7.79 -4.13 16.92
C VAL A 213 6.98 -5.32 17.43
N VAL A 214 6.58 -6.20 16.54
CA VAL A 214 5.65 -7.29 16.85
C VAL A 214 6.27 -8.63 16.47
N PRO A 215 6.69 -9.46 17.45
CA PRO A 215 6.93 -10.89 17.23
C PRO A 215 5.66 -11.56 16.71
N THR A 216 5.71 -12.22 15.56
CA THR A 216 4.49 -12.75 14.90
C THR A 216 4.42 -14.27 14.88
N LEU A 217 5.51 -14.94 14.49
CA LEU A 217 5.58 -16.40 14.44
C LEU A 217 6.81 -16.87 15.24
N MET A 218 6.60 -17.85 16.11
CA MET A 218 7.69 -18.45 16.86
C MET A 218 7.60 -19.97 16.78
N GLN A 219 8.73 -20.61 16.44
CA GLN A 219 8.85 -22.07 16.36
C GLN A 219 10.11 -22.54 17.06
N SER A 220 10.05 -23.62 17.83
CA SER A 220 11.21 -24.19 18.48
C SER A 220 11.00 -25.66 18.85
N GLY A 221 12.11 -26.43 18.81
CA GLY A 221 12.15 -27.83 19.23
C GLY A 221 11.43 -28.78 18.25
N THR A 222 11.61 -30.07 18.49
CA THR A 222 11.01 -31.15 17.71
C THR A 222 10.37 -32.23 18.57
N THR A 223 10.87 -32.42 19.80
CA THR A 223 10.42 -33.46 20.75
C THR A 223 10.48 -32.91 22.17
N THR A 224 9.66 -33.48 23.06
CA THR A 224 9.52 -32.99 24.45
C THR A 224 10.68 -33.39 25.37
N ASN A 225 11.48 -34.38 25.01
CA ASN A 225 12.59 -34.87 25.82
C ASN A 225 13.99 -34.50 25.30
N THR A 226 14.07 -33.53 24.40
CA THR A 226 15.33 -33.06 23.81
C THR A 226 15.48 -31.55 24.03
N VAL A 227 16.66 -31.11 24.46
CA VAL A 227 17.06 -29.69 24.49
C VAL A 227 16.99 -29.16 23.04
N PRO A 228 16.18 -28.15 22.74
CA PRO A 228 16.02 -27.65 21.38
C PRO A 228 17.32 -27.08 20.80
N ALA A 229 17.74 -27.60 19.65
CA ALA A 229 18.91 -27.12 18.93
C ALA A 229 18.60 -25.94 17.99
N GLN A 230 17.34 -25.71 17.66
CA GLN A 230 16.93 -24.61 16.78
C GLN A 230 15.66 -23.95 17.27
N ALA A 231 15.61 -22.62 17.10
CA ALA A 231 14.43 -21.80 17.31
C ALA A 231 14.42 -20.67 16.27
N LYS A 232 13.22 -20.24 15.87
CA LYS A 232 12.99 -19.16 14.88
C LYS A 232 11.91 -18.22 15.36
N LEU A 233 12.05 -16.95 15.00
CA LEU A 233 11.10 -15.89 15.29
C LEU A 233 10.96 -15.00 14.06
N ASP A 234 9.73 -14.78 13.60
CA ASP A 234 9.42 -13.77 12.61
C ASP A 234 8.91 -12.50 13.30
N ILE A 235 9.28 -11.33 12.76
CA ILE A 235 9.00 -10.02 13.36
C ILE A 235 8.50 -9.07 12.28
N ASP A 236 7.33 -8.43 12.52
CA ASP A 236 6.83 -7.27 11.76
C ASP A 236 7.19 -5.99 12.50
N ILE A 237 7.85 -5.05 11.81
CA ILE A 237 8.25 -3.75 12.36
C ILE A 237 7.70 -2.67 11.46
N ARG A 238 7.04 -1.66 12.05
CA ARG A 238 6.50 -0.52 11.32
C ARG A 238 6.82 0.80 12.00
N SER A 239 7.18 1.83 11.22
CA SER A 239 7.41 3.17 11.74
C SER A 239 7.08 4.25 10.71
N PHE A 240 6.78 5.47 11.19
CA PHE A 240 6.52 6.64 10.34
C PHE A 240 7.78 7.31 9.78
N THR A 241 8.98 6.95 10.27
CA THR A 241 10.22 7.57 9.82
C THR A 241 11.30 6.56 9.47
N MET A 242 12.10 6.89 8.47
CA MET A 242 13.30 6.11 8.12
C MET A 242 14.32 6.05 9.25
N ALA A 243 14.44 7.12 10.04
CA ALA A 243 15.35 7.17 11.19
C ALA A 243 15.01 6.07 12.20
N GLU A 244 13.74 5.88 12.53
CA GLU A 244 13.28 4.82 13.43
C GLU A 244 13.45 3.43 12.83
N LEU A 245 13.12 3.23 11.55
CA LEU A 245 13.35 1.95 10.87
C LEU A 245 14.85 1.58 10.89
N ASN A 246 15.71 2.54 10.59
CA ASN A 246 17.17 2.31 10.64
C ASN A 246 17.67 2.03 12.07
N ARG A 247 17.15 2.71 13.08
CA ARG A 247 17.49 2.45 14.49
C ARG A 247 17.15 1.02 14.87
N VAL A 248 15.94 0.57 14.54
CA VAL A 248 15.48 -0.78 14.85
C VAL A 248 16.21 -1.82 14.01
N ASP A 249 16.46 -1.57 12.72
CA ASP A 249 17.24 -2.43 11.83
C ASP A 249 18.64 -2.70 12.39
N ALA A 250 19.35 -1.65 12.81
CA ALA A 250 20.67 -1.77 13.41
C ALA A 250 20.62 -2.59 14.73
N ALA A 251 19.62 -2.36 15.56
CA ALA A 251 19.45 -3.08 16.82
C ALA A 251 19.14 -4.57 16.59
N ILE A 252 18.23 -4.89 15.68
CA ILE A 252 17.88 -6.29 15.33
C ILE A 252 19.11 -7.02 14.76
N LYS A 253 19.84 -6.40 13.84
CA LYS A 253 21.05 -6.98 13.24
C LYS A 253 22.21 -7.15 14.22
N SER A 254 22.18 -6.43 15.35
CA SER A 254 23.19 -6.55 16.41
C SER A 254 22.87 -7.60 17.48
N LEU A 255 21.72 -8.26 17.40
CA LEU A 255 21.31 -9.30 18.35
C LEU A 255 22.32 -10.42 18.40
N LYS A 256 22.65 -10.84 19.61
CA LYS A 256 23.61 -11.93 19.88
C LYS A 256 23.26 -12.68 21.15
N SER A 257 23.78 -13.87 21.28
CA SER A 257 23.76 -14.68 22.50
C SER A 257 25.21 -15.04 22.86
N ASP A 258 25.50 -15.13 24.16
CA ASP A 258 26.84 -15.53 24.65
C ASP A 258 27.11 -17.03 24.44
N VAL A 259 26.07 -17.83 24.22
CA VAL A 259 26.19 -19.30 24.21
C VAL A 259 25.66 -19.93 22.92
N ALA A 260 24.76 -19.27 22.18
CA ALA A 260 24.14 -19.76 20.94
C ALA A 260 24.54 -18.89 19.75
N LYS A 261 24.51 -19.48 18.54
CA LYS A 261 24.63 -18.69 17.31
C LYS A 261 23.32 -18.01 17.02
N VAL A 262 23.36 -16.72 16.68
CA VAL A 262 22.18 -15.94 16.25
C VAL A 262 22.42 -15.47 14.82
N ASP A 263 21.52 -15.82 13.92
CA ASP A 263 21.49 -15.33 12.55
C ASP A 263 20.22 -14.48 12.36
N VAL A 264 20.35 -13.35 11.69
CA VAL A 264 19.23 -12.46 11.36
C VAL A 264 19.12 -12.34 9.84
N VAL A 265 17.93 -12.63 9.31
CA VAL A 265 17.60 -12.50 7.88
C VAL A 265 16.48 -11.49 7.74
N GLY A 266 16.50 -10.69 6.67
CA GLY A 266 15.47 -9.67 6.41
C GLY A 266 16.01 -8.25 6.50
N GLY A 267 15.11 -7.29 6.57
CA GLY A 267 15.45 -5.87 6.55
C GLY A 267 14.27 -4.98 6.27
N ILE A 268 14.55 -3.72 5.97
CA ILE A 268 13.55 -2.73 5.56
C ILE A 268 13.09 -3.08 4.13
N ASN A 269 11.81 -3.39 3.96
CA ASN A 269 11.27 -3.74 2.66
C ASN A 269 10.49 -2.59 2.01
N ARG A 270 9.81 -1.75 2.79
CA ARG A 270 9.06 -0.61 2.29
C ARG A 270 9.35 0.63 3.17
N PRO A 271 10.04 1.67 2.65
CA PRO A 271 10.27 2.92 3.38
C PRO A 271 8.96 3.61 3.77
N PRO A 272 8.91 4.48 4.79
CA PRO A 272 7.71 5.23 5.15
C PRO A 272 7.40 6.33 4.12
N LEU A 273 6.11 6.69 4.01
CA LEU A 273 5.69 7.96 3.45
C LEU A 273 5.71 8.99 4.58
N GLU A 274 6.76 9.80 4.64
CA GLU A 274 6.92 10.81 5.68
C GLU A 274 6.15 12.09 5.34
N ILE A 275 5.68 12.80 6.36
CA ILE A 275 4.93 14.08 6.22
C ILE A 275 5.71 15.11 5.41
N SER A 276 7.03 15.12 5.49
CA SER A 276 7.90 16.00 4.71
C SER A 276 7.70 15.87 3.20
N SER A 277 7.39 14.67 2.72
CA SER A 277 7.14 14.40 1.28
C SER A 277 5.73 14.80 0.83
N THR A 278 4.80 15.05 1.75
CA THR A 278 3.38 15.25 1.45
C THR A 278 2.89 16.67 1.70
N LYS A 279 3.54 17.40 2.61
CA LYS A 279 3.09 18.68 3.14
C LYS A 279 2.75 19.70 2.07
N GLU A 280 3.64 19.93 1.10
CA GLU A 280 3.43 20.95 0.06
C GLU A 280 2.20 20.63 -0.81
N LEU A 281 2.04 19.36 -1.20
CA LEU A 281 0.88 18.95 -2.00
C LEU A 281 -0.43 19.04 -1.21
N TYR A 282 -0.41 18.70 0.08
CA TYR A 282 -1.56 18.83 0.94
C TYR A 282 -1.99 20.31 1.09
N GLU A 283 -1.05 21.22 1.37
CA GLU A 283 -1.33 22.66 1.47
C GLU A 283 -1.94 23.21 0.17
N LYS A 284 -1.41 22.78 -1.00
CA LYS A 284 -1.99 23.13 -2.30
C LYS A 284 -3.40 22.56 -2.49
N LEU A 285 -3.63 21.31 -2.08
CA LEU A 285 -4.95 20.69 -2.17
C LEU A 285 -5.99 21.46 -1.33
N GLU A 286 -5.65 21.85 -0.10
CA GLU A 286 -6.53 22.65 0.76
C GLU A 286 -6.86 24.02 0.16
N MET A 287 -5.87 24.69 -0.46
CA MET A 287 -6.12 25.94 -1.19
C MET A 287 -7.11 25.75 -2.35
N VAL A 288 -6.95 24.64 -3.09
CA VAL A 288 -7.86 24.30 -4.20
C VAL A 288 -9.25 23.99 -3.67
N ALA A 289 -9.37 23.14 -2.64
CA ALA A 289 -10.65 22.79 -2.02
C ALA A 289 -11.41 24.05 -1.57
N LYS A 290 -10.74 24.96 -0.88
CA LYS A 290 -11.31 26.25 -0.46
C LYS A 290 -11.75 27.11 -1.66
N ARG A 291 -10.94 27.18 -2.73
CA ARG A 291 -11.26 27.94 -3.96
C ARG A 291 -12.54 27.45 -4.64
N ILE A 292 -12.79 26.15 -4.65
CA ILE A 292 -13.97 25.56 -5.25
C ILE A 292 -15.18 25.41 -4.33
N GLY A 293 -15.06 25.93 -3.11
CA GLY A 293 -16.16 25.95 -2.13
C GLY A 293 -16.41 24.60 -1.45
N MET A 294 -15.41 23.72 -1.39
CA MET A 294 -15.46 22.47 -0.62
C MET A 294 -15.12 22.73 0.85
N PRO A 295 -15.64 21.88 1.77
CA PRO A 295 -15.17 21.85 3.14
C PRO A 295 -13.67 21.51 3.21
N GLU A 296 -13.05 21.78 4.35
CA GLU A 296 -11.70 21.32 4.66
C GLU A 296 -11.61 19.81 4.49
N ILE A 297 -10.62 19.36 3.72
CA ILE A 297 -10.43 17.92 3.44
C ILE A 297 -9.81 17.23 4.66
N GLY A 298 -8.88 17.89 5.31
CA GLY A 298 -8.12 17.36 6.42
C GLY A 298 -7.14 16.25 6.00
N HIS A 299 -6.30 15.83 6.95
CA HIS A 299 -5.31 14.80 6.70
C HIS A 299 -5.15 13.86 7.89
N ALA A 300 -4.57 12.68 7.64
CA ALA A 300 -4.24 11.70 8.67
C ALA A 300 -2.97 10.92 8.32
N SER A 301 -2.35 10.32 9.33
CA SER A 301 -1.29 9.32 9.17
C SER A 301 -1.83 7.95 9.52
N VAL A 302 -1.49 6.93 8.72
CA VAL A 302 -2.04 5.56 8.83
C VAL A 302 -0.94 4.50 8.94
N GLY A 303 -1.30 3.35 9.52
CA GLY A 303 -0.35 2.24 9.73
C GLY A 303 -0.09 1.37 8.50
N GLY A 304 -1.00 1.37 7.51
CA GLY A 304 -0.83 0.62 6.26
C GLY A 304 0.08 1.33 5.28
N ALA A 305 0.91 0.59 4.56
CA ALA A 305 1.72 1.10 3.45
C ALA A 305 0.93 1.08 2.13
N SER A 306 1.42 1.77 1.11
CA SER A 306 0.93 1.74 -0.27
C SER A 306 2.07 1.95 -1.26
N ASP A 307 1.74 1.98 -2.55
CA ASP A 307 2.70 2.37 -3.59
C ASP A 307 3.22 3.81 -3.44
N GLY A 308 2.49 4.66 -2.73
CA GLY A 308 2.96 6.00 -2.34
C GLY A 308 4.25 5.98 -1.52
N ASN A 309 4.46 4.92 -0.71
CA ASN A 309 5.71 4.72 0.03
C ASN A 309 6.91 4.52 -0.92
N LEU A 310 6.73 3.76 -2.01
CA LEU A 310 7.77 3.53 -3.01
C LEU A 310 8.13 4.80 -3.76
N ALA A 311 7.12 5.59 -4.12
CA ALA A 311 7.32 6.88 -4.76
C ALA A 311 8.09 7.86 -3.86
N ALA A 312 7.72 7.95 -2.57
CA ALA A 312 8.39 8.81 -1.60
C ALA A 312 9.85 8.38 -1.34
N ALA A 313 10.12 7.07 -1.39
CA ALA A 313 11.47 6.51 -1.19
C ALA A 313 12.52 7.02 -2.16
N VAL A 314 12.11 7.43 -3.36
CA VAL A 314 13.01 8.01 -4.38
C VAL A 314 13.01 9.54 -4.37
N GLY A 315 12.41 10.17 -3.36
CA GLY A 315 12.41 11.61 -3.13
C GLY A 315 11.28 12.38 -3.82
N ALA A 316 10.26 11.69 -4.36
CA ALA A 316 9.11 12.36 -4.96
C ALA A 316 8.24 13.04 -3.90
N LYS A 317 7.58 14.15 -4.29
CA LYS A 317 6.46 14.70 -3.54
C LYS A 317 5.23 13.82 -3.79
N VAL A 318 4.61 13.35 -2.73
CA VAL A 318 3.49 12.41 -2.81
C VAL A 318 2.29 12.94 -2.04
N LEU A 319 1.09 12.76 -2.55
CA LEU A 319 -0.14 12.90 -1.77
C LEU A 319 -1.01 11.68 -1.98
N ASP A 320 -1.38 11.03 -0.88
CA ASP A 320 -2.10 9.76 -0.88
C ASP A 320 -3.52 9.90 -0.28
N GLY A 321 -4.38 8.90 -0.49
CA GLY A 321 -5.76 8.93 -0.01
C GLY A 321 -6.69 9.86 -0.81
N LEU A 322 -6.35 10.13 -2.07
CA LEU A 322 -7.16 10.97 -2.96
C LEU A 322 -8.40 10.25 -3.51
N GLY A 323 -8.47 8.94 -3.37
CA GLY A 323 -9.52 8.10 -3.92
C GLY A 323 -10.83 8.13 -3.13
N ALA A 324 -11.46 6.97 -3.04
CA ALA A 324 -12.81 6.79 -2.53
C ALA A 324 -12.97 7.20 -1.05
N VAL A 325 -14.15 7.72 -0.72
CA VAL A 325 -14.64 7.84 0.66
C VAL A 325 -15.56 6.65 0.93
N GLY A 326 -15.31 5.95 2.01
CA GLY A 326 -16.01 4.73 2.36
C GLY A 326 -15.42 4.08 3.60
N VAL A 327 -15.65 2.80 3.75
CA VAL A 327 -15.14 2.00 4.89
C VAL A 327 -14.84 0.56 4.45
N GLY A 328 -14.12 -0.15 5.29
CA GLY A 328 -14.03 -1.61 5.22
C GLY A 328 -13.03 -2.15 4.20
N ALA A 329 -11.95 -1.42 3.86
CA ALA A 329 -10.84 -2.01 3.11
C ALA A 329 -10.43 -3.35 3.73
N HIS A 330 -10.32 -4.41 2.92
CA HIS A 330 -10.03 -5.79 3.33
C HIS A 330 -11.07 -6.41 4.31
N ALA A 331 -12.26 -5.83 4.45
CA ALA A 331 -13.32 -6.38 5.28
C ALA A 331 -14.61 -6.65 4.48
N PRO A 332 -15.43 -7.65 4.84
CA PRO A 332 -16.68 -7.96 4.12
C PRO A 332 -17.70 -6.81 4.08
N THR A 333 -17.44 -5.75 4.84
CA THR A 333 -18.24 -4.51 4.87
C THR A 333 -17.74 -3.46 3.89
N GLU A 334 -16.78 -3.81 3.02
CA GLU A 334 -16.18 -2.87 2.07
C GLU A 334 -17.25 -2.14 1.26
N SER A 335 -17.22 -0.80 1.35
CA SER A 335 -18.23 0.05 0.72
C SER A 335 -17.70 1.45 0.39
N LEU A 336 -18.30 2.03 -0.65
CA LEU A 336 -18.08 3.38 -1.17
C LEU A 336 -19.28 4.26 -0.85
N VAL A 337 -19.08 5.51 -0.42
CA VAL A 337 -20.13 6.53 -0.34
C VAL A 337 -20.30 7.21 -1.70
N ILE A 338 -21.41 6.91 -2.39
CA ILE A 338 -21.67 7.29 -3.79
C ILE A 338 -21.68 8.81 -3.99
N SER A 339 -22.31 9.56 -3.08
CA SER A 339 -22.43 11.01 -3.17
C SER A 339 -21.09 11.75 -3.14
N THR A 340 -20.02 11.11 -2.66
CA THR A 340 -18.67 11.68 -2.59
C THR A 340 -17.90 11.60 -3.90
N VAL A 341 -18.30 10.73 -4.84
CA VAL A 341 -17.53 10.46 -6.07
C VAL A 341 -17.41 11.73 -6.94
N ALA A 342 -18.50 12.40 -7.24
CA ALA A 342 -18.46 13.59 -8.09
C ALA A 342 -17.68 14.77 -7.46
N PRO A 343 -17.86 15.11 -6.18
CA PRO A 343 -17.02 16.10 -5.51
C PRO A 343 -15.51 15.75 -5.55
N ARG A 344 -15.16 14.48 -5.34
CA ARG A 344 -13.76 14.03 -5.40
C ARG A 344 -13.18 14.15 -6.80
N ILE A 345 -13.92 13.79 -7.84
CA ILE A 345 -13.51 13.98 -9.23
C ILE A 345 -13.24 15.48 -9.49
N LYS A 346 -14.18 16.36 -9.10
CA LYS A 346 -14.01 17.82 -9.27
C LYS A 346 -12.77 18.34 -8.56
N LEU A 347 -12.55 17.95 -7.30
CA LEU A 347 -11.37 18.32 -6.52
C LEU A 347 -10.09 17.90 -7.23
N THR A 348 -10.02 16.66 -7.69
CA THR A 348 -8.86 16.11 -8.39
C THR A 348 -8.59 16.84 -9.70
N THR A 349 -9.63 17.13 -10.51
CA THR A 349 -9.51 17.91 -11.74
C THR A 349 -8.86 19.27 -11.47
N GLU A 350 -9.41 20.02 -10.52
CA GLU A 350 -8.90 21.36 -10.17
C GLU A 350 -7.50 21.32 -9.56
N PHE A 351 -7.20 20.25 -8.82
CA PHE A 351 -5.87 20.05 -8.24
C PHE A 351 -4.82 19.76 -9.31
N ILE A 352 -5.13 18.89 -10.28
CA ILE A 352 -4.23 18.65 -11.42
C ILE A 352 -3.99 19.93 -12.21
N ILE A 353 -5.07 20.70 -12.50
CA ILE A 353 -4.95 22.00 -13.18
C ILE A 353 -4.03 22.95 -12.40
N GLU A 354 -4.14 23.00 -11.09
CA GLU A 354 -3.28 23.82 -10.23
C GLU A 354 -1.80 23.41 -10.31
N LEU A 355 -1.54 22.09 -10.28
CA LEU A 355 -0.19 21.54 -10.36
C LEU A 355 0.48 21.70 -11.74
N LEU A 356 -0.31 21.91 -12.81
CA LEU A 356 0.19 22.10 -14.17
C LEU A 356 0.52 23.56 -14.53
N LYS A 357 0.18 24.52 -13.67
CA LYS A 357 0.55 25.92 -13.80
C LYS A 357 2.04 26.12 -13.57
#